data_9e5dd15021fb71a920e46851b0b2b885
#
_entry.id   9e5dd15021fb71a920e46851b0b2b885
#
_cell.length_a   1.000
_cell.length_b   1.000
_cell.length_c   1.000
_cell.angle_alpha   90.00
_cell.angle_beta   90.00
_cell.angle_gamma   90.00
#
_symmetry.space_group_name_H-M   'P 1'
#
loop_
_entity.id
_entity.type
_entity.pdbx_description
1 polymer ?
#
loop_
_entity_poly.entity_id
_entity_poly.type
_entity_poly.pdbx_seq_one_letter_code
_entity_poly.pdbx_strand_id
1 'polypeptide(L)' 'MWSISLIEIDTRGLLCPLPVLKLRKAIQNIKPNERIKLITDDPAAIVDVPHFCNEQGYQITESLQENSHDLFIIKC' A
#
# COMPACT_ATOMS: atom_id res chain seq x y z
N MET A 1 -1.41 0.13 -26.45
CA MET A 1 -0.29 0.05 -25.52
C MET A 1 -0.78 0.00 -24.08
N TRP A 2 -0.18 -0.85 -23.31
CA TRP A 2 -0.60 -1.10 -21.95
C TRP A 2 0.25 -0.30 -21.00
N SER A 3 -0.36 0.52 -20.18
CA SER A 3 0.35 1.13 -19.06
C SER A 3 -0.43 0.84 -17.80
N ILE A 4 0.26 0.34 -16.80
CA ILE A 4 -0.30 0.18 -15.48
C ILE A 4 -0.01 1.48 -14.75
N SER A 5 -1.07 2.18 -14.35
CA SER A 5 -0.90 3.39 -13.55
C SER A 5 -0.57 3.02 -12.14
N LEU A 6 0.45 3.64 -11.61
CA LEU A 6 0.91 3.41 -10.25
C LEU A 6 0.66 4.68 -9.43
N ILE A 7 -0.22 4.57 -8.43
CA ILE A 7 -0.52 5.68 -7.54
C ILE A 7 0.37 5.54 -6.32
N GLU A 8 1.22 6.54 -6.08
CA GLU A 8 2.12 6.52 -4.95
C GLU A 8 1.48 7.18 -3.73
N ILE A 9 1.50 6.48 -2.60
CA ILE A 9 1.05 7.00 -1.33
C ILE A 9 2.21 6.93 -0.36
N ASP A 10 2.70 8.08 0.05
CA ASP A 10 3.80 8.18 0.99
C ASP A 10 3.24 8.40 2.39
N THR A 11 3.35 7.38 3.23
CA THR A 11 2.89 7.46 4.61
C THR A 11 4.04 7.47 5.61
N ARG A 12 5.24 7.85 5.17
CA ARG A 12 6.36 7.98 6.08
C ARG A 12 6.05 9.05 7.11
N GLY A 13 6.43 8.80 8.35
CA GLY A 13 6.11 9.67 9.46
C GLY A 13 4.75 9.44 10.10
N LEU A 14 3.92 8.58 9.51
CA LEU A 14 2.61 8.24 10.06
C LEU A 14 2.68 6.90 10.79
N LEU A 15 2.04 6.84 11.95
CA LEU A 15 1.98 5.63 12.76
C LEU A 15 0.65 4.92 12.56
N CYS A 16 0.65 3.61 12.87
CA CYS A 16 -0.57 2.80 12.86
C CYS A 16 -1.68 3.50 13.68
N PRO A 17 -2.92 3.57 13.16
CA PRO A 17 -3.42 2.88 11.95
C PRO A 17 -3.43 3.76 10.70
N LEU A 18 -2.73 4.90 10.70
CA LEU A 18 -2.83 5.87 9.61
C LEU A 18 -2.39 5.35 8.23
N PRO A 19 -1.29 4.56 8.11
CA PRO A 19 -0.94 4.03 6.79
C PRO A 19 -2.06 3.20 6.15
N VAL A 20 -2.70 2.33 6.93
CA VAL A 20 -3.81 1.50 6.43
C VAL A 20 -5.02 2.35 6.09
N LEU A 21 -5.32 3.38 6.90
CA LEU A 21 -6.45 4.27 6.62
C LEU A 21 -6.23 5.08 5.33
N LYS A 22 -5.00 5.53 5.09
CA LYS A 22 -4.65 6.22 3.85
C LYS A 22 -4.79 5.29 2.65
N LEU A 23 -4.30 4.07 2.79
CA LEU A 23 -4.44 3.04 1.76
C LEU A 23 -5.89 2.78 1.45
N ARG A 24 -6.73 2.57 2.47
CA ARG A 24 -8.14 2.31 2.30
C ARG A 24 -8.85 3.43 1.54
N LYS A 25 -8.54 4.67 1.88
CA LYS A 25 -9.12 5.82 1.21
C LYS A 25 -8.71 5.88 -0.26
N ALA A 26 -7.46 5.61 -0.55
CA ALA A 26 -6.97 5.62 -1.92
C ALA A 26 -7.63 4.53 -2.77
N ILE A 27 -7.84 3.35 -2.20
CA ILE A 27 -8.47 2.24 -2.92
C ILE A 27 -9.88 2.58 -3.35
N GLN A 28 -10.61 3.38 -2.55
CA GLN A 28 -11.97 3.78 -2.89
C GLN A 28 -12.06 4.61 -4.16
N ASN A 29 -10.96 5.22 -4.57
CA ASN A 29 -10.90 6.08 -5.75
C ASN A 29 -10.07 5.47 -6.88
N ILE A 30 -9.63 4.22 -6.73
CA ILE A 30 -8.77 3.58 -7.73
C ILE A 30 -9.61 3.09 -8.90
N LYS A 31 -9.03 3.18 -10.09
CA LYS A 31 -9.63 2.69 -11.33
C LYS A 31 -9.09 1.31 -11.67
N PRO A 32 -9.80 0.54 -12.52
CA PRO A 32 -9.26 -0.71 -13.03
C PRO A 32 -7.87 -0.50 -13.65
N ASN A 33 -6.98 -1.45 -13.48
CA ASN A 33 -5.61 -1.41 -13.98
C ASN A 33 -4.69 -0.43 -13.26
N GLU A 34 -5.16 0.20 -12.19
CA GLU A 34 -4.29 1.00 -11.34
C GLU A 34 -3.79 0.17 -10.18
N ARG A 35 -2.57 0.46 -9.76
CA ARG A 35 -1.98 -0.17 -8.58
C ARG A 35 -1.49 0.91 -7.63
N ILE A 36 -1.34 0.55 -6.37
CA ILE A 36 -0.92 1.48 -5.34
C ILE A 36 0.48 1.09 -4.87
N LYS A 37 1.37 2.06 -4.87
CA LYS A 37 2.68 1.95 -4.26
C LYS A 37 2.60 2.64 -2.90
N LEU A 38 2.56 1.86 -1.85
CA LEU A 38 2.48 2.36 -0.49
C LEU A 38 3.86 2.38 0.15
N ILE A 39 4.26 3.53 0.65
CA ILE A 39 5.52 3.69 1.37
C ILE A 39 5.20 3.96 2.82
N THR A 40 5.82 3.22 3.73
CA THR A 40 5.61 3.39 5.17
C THR A 40 6.91 3.17 5.91
N ASP A 41 7.08 3.84 7.04
CA ASP A 41 8.22 3.61 7.93
C ASP A 41 7.79 3.14 9.31
N ASP A 42 6.52 2.81 9.50
CA ASP A 42 6.02 2.27 10.75
C ASP A 42 6.21 0.75 10.77
N PRO A 43 6.95 0.21 11.76
CA PRO A 43 7.12 -1.25 11.87
C PRO A 43 5.82 -2.03 11.95
N ALA A 44 4.78 -1.47 12.55
CA ALA A 44 3.49 -2.13 12.64
C ALA A 44 2.83 -2.32 11.28
N ALA A 45 3.12 -1.44 10.31
CA ALA A 45 2.53 -1.53 8.98
C ALA A 45 3.00 -2.79 8.23
N ILE A 46 4.16 -3.34 8.58
CA ILE A 46 4.65 -4.58 7.97
C ILE A 46 3.65 -5.73 8.22
N VAL A 47 2.95 -5.68 9.34
CA VAL A 47 1.93 -6.67 9.69
C VAL A 47 0.55 -6.18 9.24
N ASP A 48 0.24 -4.93 9.50
CA ASP A 48 -1.10 -4.37 9.28
C ASP A 48 -1.47 -4.30 7.80
N VAL A 49 -0.54 -3.92 6.93
CA VAL A 49 -0.85 -3.77 5.50
C VAL A 49 -1.16 -5.12 4.85
N PRO A 50 -0.34 -6.17 5.03
CA PRO A 50 -0.69 -7.48 4.49
C PRO A 50 -1.98 -8.04 5.09
N HIS A 51 -2.23 -7.81 6.36
CA HIS A 51 -3.46 -8.27 7.02
C HIS A 51 -4.68 -7.60 6.39
N PHE A 52 -4.63 -6.28 6.23
CA PHE A 52 -5.72 -5.53 5.60
C PHE A 52 -5.96 -6.01 4.18
N CYS A 53 -4.91 -6.16 3.39
CA CYS A 53 -5.04 -6.60 2.00
C CYS A 53 -5.63 -8.01 1.92
N ASN A 54 -5.20 -8.90 2.80
CA ASN A 54 -5.73 -10.26 2.83
C ASN A 54 -7.21 -10.28 3.18
N GLU A 55 -7.63 -9.49 4.16
CA GLU A 55 -9.03 -9.42 4.56
C GLU A 55 -9.93 -8.86 3.47
N GLN A 56 -9.43 -7.90 2.70
CA GLN A 56 -10.20 -7.24 1.65
C GLN A 56 -10.10 -7.92 0.29
N GLY A 57 -9.26 -8.96 0.17
CA GLY A 57 -9.07 -9.64 -1.09
C GLY A 57 -8.15 -8.92 -2.06
N TYR A 58 -7.35 -7.98 -1.60
CA TYR A 58 -6.35 -7.32 -2.42
C TYR A 58 -5.05 -8.10 -2.42
N GLN A 59 -4.29 -7.97 -3.50
CA GLN A 59 -3.05 -8.72 -3.67
C GLN A 59 -1.84 -7.81 -3.56
N ILE A 60 -0.87 -8.20 -2.73
CA ILE A 60 0.42 -7.54 -2.69
C ILE A 60 1.31 -8.22 -3.71
N THR A 61 1.67 -7.49 -4.77
CA THR A 61 2.49 -8.04 -5.85
C THR A 61 3.98 -7.87 -5.60
N GLU A 62 4.35 -6.87 -4.82
CA GLU A 62 5.73 -6.66 -4.42
C GLU A 62 5.79 -6.12 -3.00
N SER A 63 6.80 -6.55 -2.27
CA SER A 63 7.06 -6.08 -0.92
C SER A 63 8.57 -5.94 -0.76
N LEU A 64 9.05 -4.73 -0.52
CA LEU A 64 10.46 -4.44 -0.34
C LEU A 64 10.70 -3.79 1.00
N GLN A 65 11.74 -4.23 1.69
CA GLN A 65 12.18 -3.61 2.93
C GLN A 65 13.48 -2.87 2.69
N GLU A 66 13.42 -1.55 2.85
CA GLU A 66 14.57 -0.69 2.75
C GLU A 66 15.07 -0.35 4.15
N ASN A 67 16.23 0.31 4.24
CA ASN A 67 16.82 0.62 5.55
C ASN A 67 15.97 1.56 6.40
N SER A 68 15.24 2.47 5.77
CA SER A 68 14.48 3.50 6.48
C SER A 68 12.97 3.40 6.26
N HIS A 69 12.52 2.56 5.35
CA HIS A 69 11.10 2.45 5.04
C HIS A 69 10.80 1.15 4.32
N ASP A 70 9.52 0.82 4.26
CA ASP A 70 9.02 -0.35 3.56
C ASP A 70 8.13 0.10 2.41
N LEU A 71 8.06 -0.74 1.38
CA LEU A 71 7.32 -0.43 0.17
C LEU A 71 6.48 -1.64 -0.23
N PHE A 72 5.22 -1.38 -0.53
CA PHE A 72 4.28 -2.40 -1.00
C PHE A 72 3.66 -1.96 -2.32
N ILE A 73 3.57 -2.88 -3.28
CA ILE A 73 2.80 -2.68 -4.50
C ILE A 73 1.54 -3.51 -4.37
N ILE A 74 0.39 -2.86 -4.42
CA ILE A 74 -0.90 -3.47 -4.13
C ILE A 74 -1.79 -3.42 -5.36
N LYS A 75 -2.32 -4.58 -5.72
CA LYS A 75 -3.28 -4.74 -6.81
C LYS A 75 -4.66 -4.98 -6.20
N CYS A 76 -5.62 -4.18 -6.61
CA CYS A 76 -6.99 -4.28 -6.10
C CYS A 76 -7.94 -4.99 -7.06
#